data_16a02edecba1c3763101fa9bb7b9560f
#
_entry.id   16a02edecba1c3763101fa9bb7b9560f
#
_cell.length_a   1.000
_cell.length_b   1.000
_cell.length_c   1.000
_cell.angle_alpha   90.00
_cell.angle_beta   90.00
_cell.angle_gamma   90.00
#
_symmetry.space_group_name_H-M   'P 1'
#
loop_
_entity.id
_entity.type
_entity.pdbx_description
1 polymer ?
#
loop_
_entity_poly.entity_id
_entity_poly.type
_entity_poly.pdbx_seq_one_letter_code
_entity_poly.pdbx_strand_id
1 'polypeptide(L)'
;MRSRRNGFFSDWRRIVIVAVAGALLLGAGLILALKLTEPKPPEEKHPDPVATITMSDGSQMRFELYPDQAPNTVANFIKLANAGFYNGLQFYRVVAGVFIQGGDPNNDGTGGPNYAIKGEFIENGINNSVSHMRGAISMARQSGYDTAGSQFFIMQGSYPEYDGWYAAFGMIQDDESLAVLDAIASQPTDSNYLPLTRQVMDTVRVDTFEAEYPDPETMERK
;
A
#
# COMPACT_ATOMS: atom_id res chain seq x y z
N MET A 1 80.06 17.96 38.92
CA MET A 1 79.57 17.68 37.56
C MET A 1 78.50 16.59 37.61
N ARG A 2 77.21 16.92 37.52
CA ARG A 2 76.09 15.94 37.44
C ARG A 2 75.51 16.00 36.04
N SER A 3 75.58 14.85 35.37
CA SER A 3 75.15 14.62 33.99
C SER A 3 73.62 14.75 33.84
N ARG A 4 73.16 15.66 32.99
CA ARG A 4 71.79 15.74 32.44
C ARG A 4 71.71 14.79 31.25
N ARG A 5 71.17 13.55 31.46
CA ARG A 5 70.99 12.60 30.36
C ARG A 5 69.71 11.71 30.55
N ASN A 6 68.58 12.28 30.86
CA ASN A 6 67.36 11.45 30.93
C ASN A 6 66.06 12.09 30.36
N GLY A 7 66.13 13.18 29.61
CA GLY A 7 64.97 13.85 29.03
C GLY A 7 64.59 13.40 27.62
N PHE A 8 65.52 12.96 26.80
CA PHE A 8 65.29 12.80 25.36
C PHE A 8 64.52 11.52 24.99
N PHE A 9 64.62 10.44 25.74
CA PHE A 9 63.94 9.17 25.46
C PHE A 9 62.49 9.13 25.93
N SER A 10 62.07 9.96 26.89
CA SER A 10 60.69 10.02 27.36
C SER A 10 59.77 10.76 26.37
N ASP A 11 60.30 11.76 25.69
CA ASP A 11 59.51 12.57 24.74
C ASP A 11 59.27 11.82 23.42
N TRP A 12 60.25 11.04 22.97
CA TRP A 12 60.11 10.28 21.73
C TRP A 12 59.02 9.16 21.83
N ARG A 13 58.94 8.50 22.99
CA ARG A 13 57.88 7.52 23.25
C ARG A 13 56.48 8.17 23.25
N ARG A 14 56.34 9.37 23.79
CA ARG A 14 55.07 10.12 23.76
C ARG A 14 54.70 10.56 22.35
N ILE A 15 55.63 11.00 21.57
CA ILE A 15 55.43 11.41 20.16
C ILE A 15 55.02 10.20 19.33
N VAL A 16 55.63 9.02 19.48
CA VAL A 16 55.28 7.80 18.76
C VAL A 16 53.86 7.31 19.16
N ILE A 17 53.51 7.36 20.44
CA ILE A 17 52.19 6.95 20.91
C ILE A 17 51.10 7.87 20.34
N VAL A 18 51.32 9.18 20.32
CA VAL A 18 50.36 10.14 19.74
C VAL A 18 50.26 9.96 18.23
N ALA A 19 51.32 9.70 17.51
CA ALA A 19 51.31 9.46 16.06
C ALA A 19 50.58 8.16 15.70
N VAL A 20 50.79 7.07 16.47
CA VAL A 20 50.09 5.79 16.27
C VAL A 20 48.60 5.91 16.59
N ALA A 21 48.23 6.60 17.67
CA ALA A 21 46.83 6.86 18.02
C ALA A 21 46.14 7.72 16.96
N GLY A 22 46.80 8.76 16.44
CA GLY A 22 46.28 9.59 15.35
C GLY A 22 46.09 8.81 14.06
N ALA A 23 47.01 7.92 13.69
CA ALA A 23 46.90 7.07 12.50
C ALA A 23 45.73 6.05 12.62
N LEU A 24 45.53 5.48 13.82
CA LEU A 24 44.40 4.56 14.08
C LEU A 24 43.04 5.28 14.02
N LEU A 25 42.96 6.51 14.55
CA LEU A 25 41.70 7.31 14.47
C LEU A 25 41.41 7.76 13.03
N LEU A 26 42.44 8.15 12.25
CA LEU A 26 42.27 8.47 10.84
C LEU A 26 41.90 7.25 10.00
N GLY A 27 42.49 6.07 10.29
CA GLY A 27 42.12 4.80 9.66
C GLY A 27 40.72 4.38 9.97
N ALA A 28 40.27 4.47 11.23
CA ALA A 28 38.90 4.17 11.63
C ALA A 28 37.91 5.15 11.02
N GLY A 29 38.21 6.44 10.94
CA GLY A 29 37.39 7.45 10.28
C GLY A 29 37.24 7.20 8.78
N LEU A 30 38.35 6.79 8.12
CA LEU A 30 38.33 6.47 6.68
C LEU A 30 37.51 5.19 6.39
N ILE A 31 37.65 4.16 7.22
CA ILE A 31 36.85 2.93 7.09
C ILE A 31 35.35 3.21 7.31
N LEU A 32 35.03 4.05 8.30
CA LEU A 32 33.64 4.45 8.55
C LEU A 32 33.08 5.29 7.39
N ALA A 33 33.85 6.22 6.84
CA ALA A 33 33.48 7.03 5.69
C ALA A 33 33.29 6.16 4.43
N LEU A 34 34.15 5.16 4.21
CA LEU A 34 34.02 4.22 3.08
C LEU A 34 32.76 3.35 3.20
N LYS A 35 32.39 2.90 4.42
CA LYS A 35 31.11 2.19 4.65
C LYS A 35 29.88 3.05 4.42
N LEU A 36 29.97 4.35 4.66
CA LEU A 36 28.87 5.29 4.41
C LEU A 36 28.72 5.67 2.93
N THR A 37 29.71 5.34 2.09
CA THR A 37 29.71 5.59 0.65
C THR A 37 29.47 4.32 -0.19
N GLU A 38 29.29 3.16 0.46
CA GLU A 38 28.88 1.98 -0.28
C GLU A 38 27.47 2.24 -0.87
N PRO A 39 27.29 2.11 -2.20
CA PRO A 39 25.97 2.23 -2.79
C PRO A 39 25.06 1.19 -2.14
N LYS A 40 23.89 1.64 -1.67
CA LYS A 40 22.83 0.72 -1.20
C LYS A 40 22.66 -0.37 -2.26
N PRO A 41 22.67 -1.66 -1.90
CA PRO A 41 22.40 -2.73 -2.85
C PRO A 41 21.15 -2.38 -3.67
N PRO A 42 21.08 -2.72 -4.96
CA PRO A 42 19.85 -2.53 -5.71
C PRO A 42 18.69 -3.12 -4.90
N GLU A 43 17.68 -2.33 -4.67
CA GLU A 43 16.46 -2.82 -4.03
C GLU A 43 15.92 -3.96 -4.92
N GLU A 44 15.83 -5.16 -4.36
CA GLU A 44 15.20 -6.29 -5.09
C GLU A 44 13.78 -5.85 -5.43
N LYS A 45 13.50 -5.69 -6.72
CA LYS A 45 12.18 -5.30 -7.19
C LYS A 45 11.29 -6.54 -7.10
N HIS A 46 10.53 -6.63 -6.00
CA HIS A 46 9.48 -7.64 -5.87
C HIS A 46 8.40 -7.41 -6.94
N PRO A 47 7.69 -8.46 -7.37
CA PRO A 47 6.47 -8.29 -8.17
C PRO A 47 5.46 -7.43 -7.43
N ASP A 48 4.60 -6.74 -8.18
CA ASP A 48 3.50 -6.01 -7.59
C ASP A 48 2.54 -6.96 -6.84
N PRO A 49 1.96 -6.56 -5.68
CA PRO A 49 1.11 -7.44 -4.88
C PRO A 49 -0.14 -7.87 -5.65
N VAL A 50 -0.58 -9.09 -5.40
CA VAL A 50 -1.80 -9.63 -6.01
C VAL A 50 -2.86 -9.85 -4.94
N ALA A 51 -3.98 -9.14 -5.07
CA ALA A 51 -5.15 -9.34 -4.25
C ALA A 51 -6.07 -10.42 -4.86
N THR A 52 -6.56 -11.32 -4.04
CA THR A 52 -7.58 -12.32 -4.42
C THR A 52 -8.82 -12.15 -3.54
N ILE A 53 -9.94 -11.85 -4.17
CA ILE A 53 -11.27 -11.86 -3.56
C ILE A 53 -11.91 -13.19 -3.90
N THR A 54 -12.17 -14.04 -2.91
CA THR A 54 -12.90 -15.29 -3.08
C THR A 54 -14.35 -15.08 -2.64
N MET A 55 -15.28 -15.34 -3.53
CA MET A 55 -16.71 -15.23 -3.25
C MET A 55 -17.23 -16.49 -2.52
N SER A 56 -18.39 -16.41 -1.89
CA SER A 56 -18.99 -17.52 -1.14
C SER A 56 -19.39 -18.72 -2.01
N ASP A 57 -19.47 -18.56 -3.32
CA ASP A 57 -19.69 -19.64 -4.29
C ASP A 57 -18.38 -20.27 -4.79
N GLY A 58 -17.22 -19.78 -4.30
CA GLY A 58 -15.88 -20.23 -4.67
C GLY A 58 -15.30 -19.53 -5.90
N SER A 59 -16.04 -18.67 -6.59
CA SER A 59 -15.51 -17.86 -7.67
C SER A 59 -14.51 -16.82 -7.17
N GLN A 60 -13.58 -16.39 -8.02
CA GLN A 60 -12.48 -15.51 -7.61
C GLN A 60 -12.31 -14.35 -8.57
N MET A 61 -11.93 -13.20 -8.00
CA MET A 61 -11.39 -12.04 -8.74
C MET A 61 -9.98 -11.75 -8.26
N ARG A 62 -9.03 -11.61 -9.20
CA ARG A 62 -7.62 -11.31 -8.94
C ARG A 62 -7.25 -9.96 -9.50
N PHE A 63 -6.51 -9.18 -8.70
CA PHE A 63 -6.08 -7.82 -9.01
C PHE A 63 -4.59 -7.69 -8.77
N GLU A 64 -3.87 -7.16 -9.73
CA GLU A 64 -2.56 -6.58 -9.48
C GLU A 64 -2.75 -5.22 -8.83
N LEU A 65 -2.05 -4.97 -7.72
CA LEU A 65 -2.12 -3.69 -7.01
C LEU A 65 -0.92 -2.82 -7.38
N TYR A 66 -1.10 -1.52 -7.41
CA TYR A 66 -0.10 -0.56 -7.89
C TYR A 66 0.44 0.34 -6.77
N PRO A 67 1.38 -0.16 -5.93
CA PRO A 67 1.95 0.61 -4.83
C PRO A 67 2.70 1.87 -5.29
N ASP A 68 3.24 1.89 -6.51
CA ASP A 68 3.90 3.06 -7.08
C ASP A 68 2.92 4.22 -7.38
N GLN A 69 1.62 3.92 -7.55
CA GLN A 69 0.57 4.90 -7.85
C GLN A 69 -0.20 5.37 -6.62
N ALA A 70 -0.43 4.46 -5.67
CA ALA A 70 -1.20 4.73 -4.46
C ALA A 70 -0.62 3.96 -3.27
N PRO A 71 0.59 4.31 -2.80
CA PRO A 71 1.34 3.53 -1.80
C PRO A 71 0.58 3.36 -0.48
N ASN A 72 -0.02 4.41 0.04
CA ASN A 72 -0.73 4.36 1.31
C ASN A 72 -2.06 3.60 1.20
N THR A 73 -2.75 3.75 0.07
CA THR A 73 -3.98 3.02 -0.24
C THR A 73 -3.73 1.52 -0.36
N VAL A 74 -2.67 1.13 -1.08
CA VAL A 74 -2.26 -0.28 -1.21
C VAL A 74 -1.86 -0.85 0.14
N ALA A 75 -1.04 -0.15 0.94
CA ALA A 75 -0.65 -0.58 2.28
C ALA A 75 -1.88 -0.78 3.20
N ASN A 76 -2.85 0.14 3.16
CA ASN A 76 -4.09 0.04 3.90
C ASN A 76 -4.94 -1.17 3.46
N PHE A 77 -5.08 -1.38 2.15
CA PHE A 77 -5.83 -2.51 1.63
C PHE A 77 -5.18 -3.85 2.00
N ILE A 78 -3.86 -3.98 1.87
CA ILE A 78 -3.08 -5.17 2.30
C ILE A 78 -3.31 -5.46 3.78
N LYS A 79 -3.15 -4.44 4.64
CA LYS A 79 -3.35 -4.58 6.08
C LYS A 79 -4.74 -5.09 6.43
N LEU A 80 -5.78 -4.48 5.88
CA LEU A 80 -7.17 -4.86 6.13
C LEU A 80 -7.49 -6.27 5.59
N ALA A 81 -7.06 -6.57 4.36
CA ALA A 81 -7.29 -7.86 3.71
C ALA A 81 -6.62 -9.00 4.49
N ASN A 82 -5.34 -8.87 4.82
CA ASN A 82 -4.58 -9.92 5.49
C ASN A 82 -4.95 -10.05 6.98
N ALA A 83 -5.51 -8.99 7.60
CA ALA A 83 -6.15 -9.08 8.92
C ALA A 83 -7.54 -9.76 8.88
N GLY A 84 -8.09 -10.06 7.69
CA GLY A 84 -9.41 -10.67 7.52
C GLY A 84 -10.58 -9.70 7.68
N PHE A 85 -10.34 -8.39 7.64
CA PHE A 85 -11.38 -7.37 7.81
C PHE A 85 -12.53 -7.53 6.80
N TYR A 86 -12.23 -7.93 5.57
CA TYR A 86 -13.20 -8.06 4.49
C TYR A 86 -13.96 -9.39 4.49
N ASN A 87 -13.55 -10.37 5.31
CA ASN A 87 -14.15 -11.70 5.31
C ASN A 87 -15.62 -11.62 5.76
N GLY A 88 -16.52 -12.20 4.96
CA GLY A 88 -17.95 -12.20 5.20
C GLY A 88 -18.67 -10.90 4.84
N LEU A 89 -17.95 -9.84 4.44
CA LEU A 89 -18.55 -8.63 3.91
C LEU A 89 -19.14 -8.89 2.51
N GLN A 90 -19.97 -7.99 2.04
CA GLN A 90 -20.63 -8.14 0.73
C GLN A 90 -20.40 -6.94 -0.18
N PHE A 91 -20.58 -7.15 -1.47
CA PHE A 91 -20.82 -6.06 -2.40
C PHE A 91 -22.26 -5.57 -2.16
N TYR A 92 -22.37 -4.48 -1.43
CA TYR A 92 -23.66 -3.96 -0.95
C TYR A 92 -24.31 -2.94 -1.90
N ARG A 93 -23.55 -2.47 -2.90
CA ARG A 93 -24.04 -1.54 -3.92
C ARG A 93 -23.56 -1.97 -5.29
N VAL A 94 -24.49 -2.22 -6.20
CA VAL A 94 -24.24 -2.64 -7.58
C VAL A 94 -24.94 -1.70 -8.53
N VAL A 95 -24.16 -0.96 -9.32
CA VAL A 95 -24.64 -0.07 -10.37
C VAL A 95 -24.26 -0.71 -11.70
N ALA A 96 -25.19 -1.48 -12.27
CA ALA A 96 -24.94 -2.23 -13.50
C ALA A 96 -24.42 -1.32 -14.62
N GLY A 97 -23.37 -1.76 -15.33
CA GLY A 97 -22.68 -1.00 -16.35
C GLY A 97 -21.66 0.00 -15.81
N VAL A 98 -21.61 0.25 -14.48
CA VAL A 98 -20.71 1.24 -13.87
C VAL A 98 -19.72 0.57 -12.93
N PHE A 99 -20.17 0.07 -11.77
CA PHE A 99 -19.30 -0.55 -10.76
C PHE A 99 -20.07 -1.46 -9.78
N ILE A 100 -19.32 -2.27 -9.05
CA ILE A 100 -19.75 -2.92 -7.81
C ILE A 100 -18.95 -2.36 -6.63
N GLN A 101 -19.57 -2.11 -5.47
CA GLN A 101 -18.94 -1.51 -4.28
C GLN A 101 -19.14 -2.39 -3.06
N GLY A 102 -18.06 -2.61 -2.31
CA GLY A 102 -18.00 -3.40 -1.09
C GLY A 102 -17.07 -2.80 -0.03
N GLY A 103 -16.73 -3.64 0.98
CA GLY A 103 -15.77 -3.25 2.04
C GLY A 103 -16.41 -2.45 3.17
N ASP A 104 -17.72 -2.39 3.25
CA ASP A 104 -18.49 -1.74 4.32
C ASP A 104 -19.03 -2.80 5.30
N PRO A 105 -18.60 -2.83 6.58
CA PRO A 105 -19.14 -3.76 7.57
C PRO A 105 -20.61 -3.50 7.93
N ASN A 106 -21.12 -2.29 7.70
CA ASN A 106 -22.52 -1.94 7.96
C ASN A 106 -23.44 -2.19 6.75
N ASN A 107 -22.90 -2.30 5.55
CA ASN A 107 -23.61 -2.44 4.26
C ASN A 107 -24.59 -1.28 3.96
N ASP A 108 -24.34 -0.09 4.43
CA ASP A 108 -25.18 1.11 4.27
C ASP A 108 -24.40 2.36 3.82
N GLY A 109 -23.10 2.22 3.56
CA GLY A 109 -22.19 3.31 3.17
C GLY A 109 -21.53 4.01 4.35
N THR A 110 -21.88 3.66 5.59
CA THR A 110 -21.35 4.37 6.80
C THR A 110 -20.23 3.63 7.49
N GLY A 111 -20.04 2.34 7.25
CA GLY A 111 -19.07 1.50 7.93
C GLY A 111 -17.64 1.68 7.42
N GLY A 112 -16.70 1.14 8.20
CA GLY A 112 -15.27 1.15 7.89
C GLY A 112 -14.42 0.98 9.15
N PRO A 113 -13.09 1.09 9.06
CA PRO A 113 -12.22 1.13 10.22
C PRO A 113 -12.45 2.43 11.01
N ASN A 114 -11.92 2.50 12.24
CA ASN A 114 -12.02 3.68 13.09
C ASN A 114 -11.09 4.84 12.69
N TYR A 115 -10.54 4.79 11.49
CA TYR A 115 -9.63 5.79 10.92
C TYR A 115 -9.98 6.07 9.45
N ALA A 116 -9.38 7.11 8.91
CA ALA A 116 -9.37 7.41 7.49
C ALA A 116 -7.93 7.44 6.97
N ILE A 117 -7.77 7.39 5.65
CA ILE A 117 -6.50 7.57 4.96
C ILE A 117 -6.58 8.77 4.01
N LYS A 118 -5.42 9.34 3.68
CA LYS A 118 -5.31 10.39 2.67
C LYS A 118 -5.75 9.84 1.31
N GLY A 119 -6.51 10.61 0.57
CA GLY A 119 -6.90 10.28 -0.80
C GLY A 119 -5.73 10.47 -1.76
N GLU A 120 -5.32 9.40 -2.45
CA GLU A 120 -4.19 9.41 -3.38
C GLU A 120 -4.66 9.56 -4.82
N PHE A 121 -5.05 10.79 -5.19
CA PHE A 121 -5.54 11.17 -6.52
C PHE A 121 -5.16 12.62 -6.87
N ILE A 122 -5.25 12.98 -8.14
CA ILE A 122 -4.72 14.24 -8.70
C ILE A 122 -5.30 15.47 -8.01
N GLU A 123 -6.63 15.54 -7.80
CA GLU A 123 -7.30 16.68 -7.16
C GLU A 123 -6.91 16.85 -5.68
N ASN A 124 -6.31 15.84 -5.07
CA ASN A 124 -5.71 15.90 -3.72
C ASN A 124 -4.19 16.07 -3.74
N GLY A 125 -3.61 16.41 -4.87
CA GLY A 125 -2.18 16.70 -5.03
C GLY A 125 -1.27 15.47 -5.15
N ILE A 126 -1.82 14.28 -5.38
CA ILE A 126 -1.06 13.05 -5.60
C ILE A 126 -1.18 12.63 -7.07
N ASN A 127 -0.02 12.44 -7.70
CA ASN A 127 0.01 12.00 -9.10
C ASN A 127 -0.30 10.50 -9.20
N ASN A 128 -1.57 10.18 -9.35
CA ASN A 128 -2.07 8.84 -9.62
C ASN A 128 -2.65 8.81 -11.04
N SER A 129 -2.05 8.05 -11.92
CA SER A 129 -2.39 7.97 -13.35
C SER A 129 -3.21 6.73 -13.71
N VAL A 130 -3.63 5.94 -12.74
CA VAL A 130 -4.47 4.75 -12.98
C VAL A 130 -5.86 5.21 -13.42
N SER A 131 -6.25 4.81 -14.62
CA SER A 131 -7.56 5.16 -15.18
C SER A 131 -8.66 4.21 -14.68
N HIS A 132 -9.87 4.77 -14.47
CA HIS A 132 -11.06 4.03 -14.08
C HIS A 132 -11.68 3.31 -15.28
N MET A 133 -10.88 2.42 -15.87
CA MET A 133 -11.31 1.50 -16.91
C MET A 133 -11.96 0.24 -16.29
N ARG A 134 -12.64 -0.54 -17.12
CA ARG A 134 -13.21 -1.83 -16.72
C ARG A 134 -12.15 -2.71 -16.04
N GLY A 135 -12.44 -3.18 -14.84
CA GLY A 135 -11.56 -3.98 -14.00
C GLY A 135 -10.72 -3.18 -13.02
N ALA A 136 -10.71 -1.84 -13.07
CA ALA A 136 -10.00 -1.02 -12.08
C ALA A 136 -10.64 -1.17 -10.70
N ILE A 137 -9.82 -1.33 -9.66
CA ILE A 137 -10.23 -1.25 -8.26
C ILE A 137 -9.80 0.11 -7.69
N SER A 138 -10.73 0.80 -7.01
CA SER A 138 -10.53 2.16 -6.51
C SER A 138 -11.17 2.34 -5.13
N MET A 139 -10.61 3.23 -4.29
CA MET A 139 -11.15 3.50 -2.96
C MET A 139 -12.37 4.41 -3.03
N ALA A 140 -13.44 3.96 -2.38
CA ALA A 140 -14.58 4.81 -2.11
C ALA A 140 -14.27 5.81 -0.98
N ARG A 141 -14.88 6.98 -1.03
CA ARG A 141 -14.76 8.04 -0.04
C ARG A 141 -16.06 8.80 0.14
N GLN A 142 -16.14 9.58 1.20
CA GLN A 142 -17.22 10.53 1.38
C GLN A 142 -16.92 11.88 0.64
N SER A 143 -17.62 12.95 0.95
CA SER A 143 -17.45 14.26 0.29
C SER A 143 -16.04 14.84 0.49
N GLY A 144 -15.39 14.59 1.62
CA GLY A 144 -14.01 15.02 1.87
C GLY A 144 -13.01 14.16 1.12
N TYR A 145 -11.86 14.73 0.72
CA TYR A 145 -10.82 14.03 -0.02
C TYR A 145 -10.13 12.94 0.81
N ASP A 146 -9.92 13.20 2.11
CA ASP A 146 -9.20 12.35 3.04
C ASP A 146 -10.17 11.60 3.96
N THR A 147 -11.15 10.91 3.37
CA THR A 147 -12.20 10.18 4.10
C THR A 147 -12.32 8.72 3.71
N ALA A 148 -11.41 8.23 2.87
CA ALA A 148 -11.34 6.82 2.51
C ALA A 148 -10.98 5.97 3.74
N GLY A 149 -11.54 4.78 3.82
CA GLY A 149 -11.28 3.82 4.92
C GLY A 149 -11.08 2.42 4.39
N SER A 150 -12.15 1.60 4.38
CA SER A 150 -12.13 0.23 3.86
C SER A 150 -12.98 0.02 2.61
N GLN A 151 -13.91 0.93 2.32
CA GLN A 151 -14.82 0.74 1.19
C GLN A 151 -14.08 0.93 -0.14
N PHE A 152 -14.34 0.04 -1.08
CA PHE A 152 -13.77 0.08 -2.42
C PHE A 152 -14.82 -0.25 -3.47
N PHE A 153 -14.56 0.15 -4.71
CA PHE A 153 -15.39 -0.22 -5.84
C PHE A 153 -14.55 -0.78 -6.99
N ILE A 154 -15.17 -1.64 -7.79
CA ILE A 154 -14.56 -2.27 -8.95
C ILE A 154 -15.35 -1.86 -10.18
N MET A 155 -14.66 -1.27 -11.15
CA MET A 155 -15.28 -0.74 -12.37
C MET A 155 -15.75 -1.87 -13.29
N GLN A 156 -17.04 -1.92 -13.56
CA GLN A 156 -17.59 -2.80 -14.61
C GLN A 156 -17.51 -2.14 -15.99
N GLY A 157 -17.73 -0.84 -16.06
CA GLY A 157 -17.55 -0.04 -17.26
C GLY A 157 -16.30 0.83 -17.18
N SER A 158 -16.03 1.59 -18.25
CA SER A 158 -14.94 2.57 -18.30
C SER A 158 -15.49 3.96 -18.11
N TYR A 159 -15.05 4.65 -17.04
CA TYR A 159 -15.54 5.97 -16.62
C TYR A 159 -14.35 6.89 -16.30
N PRO A 160 -13.68 7.44 -17.33
CA PRO A 160 -12.53 8.35 -17.14
C PRO A 160 -12.85 9.61 -16.33
N GLU A 161 -14.13 9.99 -16.19
CA GLU A 161 -14.56 11.10 -15.32
C GLU A 161 -14.30 10.87 -13.84
N TYR A 162 -13.95 9.66 -13.41
CA TYR A 162 -13.51 9.36 -12.05
C TYR A 162 -12.00 9.55 -11.88
N ASP A 163 -11.25 9.62 -12.99
CA ASP A 163 -9.81 9.83 -12.96
C ASP A 163 -9.48 11.17 -12.29
N GLY A 164 -8.48 11.14 -11.43
CA GLY A 164 -8.11 12.31 -10.65
C GLY A 164 -9.01 12.63 -9.44
N TRP A 165 -10.15 11.96 -9.26
CA TRP A 165 -11.09 12.19 -8.16
C TRP A 165 -11.16 11.06 -7.15
N TYR A 166 -10.71 9.86 -7.52
CA TYR A 166 -10.66 8.67 -6.68
C TYR A 166 -9.30 8.01 -6.80
N ALA A 167 -8.90 7.33 -5.73
CA ALA A 167 -7.64 6.59 -5.67
C ALA A 167 -7.81 5.19 -6.28
N ALA A 168 -7.65 5.08 -7.60
CA ALA A 168 -7.51 3.78 -8.23
C ALA A 168 -6.15 3.19 -7.86
N PHE A 169 -6.12 1.91 -7.45
CA PHE A 169 -4.92 1.30 -6.86
C PHE A 169 -4.60 -0.11 -7.37
N GLY A 170 -5.32 -0.58 -8.40
CA GLY A 170 -5.07 -1.87 -9.02
C GLY A 170 -6.01 -2.16 -10.20
N MET A 171 -5.79 -3.32 -10.83
CA MET A 171 -6.53 -3.75 -12.02
C MET A 171 -6.73 -5.26 -12.02
N ILE A 172 -7.88 -5.73 -12.50
CA ILE A 172 -8.13 -7.15 -12.77
C ILE A 172 -7.14 -7.66 -13.82
N GLN A 173 -6.64 -8.89 -13.61
CA GLN A 173 -5.56 -9.47 -14.40
C GLN A 173 -6.01 -10.45 -15.48
N ASP A 174 -7.22 -11.03 -15.37
CA ASP A 174 -7.64 -12.14 -16.22
C ASP A 174 -9.13 -12.08 -16.57
N ASP A 175 -9.51 -12.75 -17.65
CA ASP A 175 -10.89 -12.80 -18.14
C ASP A 175 -11.83 -13.57 -17.21
N GLU A 176 -11.33 -14.53 -16.44
CA GLU A 176 -12.10 -15.28 -15.46
C GLU A 176 -12.55 -14.34 -14.33
N SER A 177 -11.68 -13.48 -13.84
CA SER A 177 -11.99 -12.43 -12.85
C SER A 177 -12.98 -11.41 -13.40
N LEU A 178 -12.85 -11.01 -14.68
CA LEU A 178 -13.82 -10.14 -15.34
C LEU A 178 -15.20 -10.80 -15.49
N ALA A 179 -15.26 -12.11 -15.71
CA ALA A 179 -16.52 -12.84 -15.78
C ALA A 179 -17.22 -12.86 -14.40
N VAL A 180 -16.47 -13.01 -13.30
CA VAL A 180 -17.03 -12.93 -11.94
C VAL A 180 -17.56 -11.52 -11.65
N LEU A 181 -16.82 -10.48 -12.02
CA LEU A 181 -17.27 -9.08 -11.93
C LEU A 181 -18.63 -8.90 -12.64
N ASP A 182 -18.76 -9.40 -13.87
CA ASP A 182 -20.01 -9.29 -14.64
C ASP A 182 -21.14 -10.08 -13.99
N ALA A 183 -20.88 -11.26 -13.46
CA ALA A 183 -21.88 -12.07 -12.78
C ALA A 183 -22.44 -11.34 -11.54
N ILE A 184 -21.61 -10.68 -10.77
CA ILE A 184 -22.02 -9.85 -9.62
C ILE A 184 -22.79 -8.61 -10.12
N ALA A 185 -22.27 -7.92 -11.12
CA ALA A 185 -22.85 -6.68 -11.63
C ALA A 185 -24.21 -6.89 -12.34
N SER A 186 -24.48 -8.11 -12.79
CA SER A 186 -25.77 -8.48 -13.43
C SER A 186 -26.86 -8.88 -12.43
N GLN A 187 -26.57 -8.92 -11.12
CA GLN A 187 -27.55 -9.30 -10.13
C GLN A 187 -28.67 -8.26 -10.03
N PRO A 188 -29.95 -8.71 -9.93
CA PRO A 188 -31.07 -7.81 -9.66
C PRO A 188 -30.86 -7.05 -8.36
N THR A 189 -31.14 -5.73 -8.38
CA THR A 189 -31.01 -4.84 -7.22
C THR A 189 -32.36 -4.22 -6.85
N ASP A 190 -32.43 -3.73 -5.61
CA ASP A 190 -33.52 -2.85 -5.17
C ASP A 190 -33.33 -1.40 -5.69
N SER A 191 -34.20 -0.48 -5.26
CA SER A 191 -34.15 0.94 -5.62
C SER A 191 -32.91 1.67 -5.06
N ASN A 192 -32.20 1.08 -4.10
CA ASN A 192 -30.97 1.60 -3.49
C ASN A 192 -29.70 0.94 -4.06
N TYR A 193 -29.83 0.19 -5.16
CA TYR A 193 -28.75 -0.59 -5.78
C TYR A 193 -28.22 -1.73 -4.91
N LEU A 194 -28.92 -2.16 -3.85
CA LEU A 194 -28.56 -3.32 -3.06
C LEU A 194 -28.94 -4.60 -3.79
N PRO A 195 -28.03 -5.55 -4.04
CA PRO A 195 -28.36 -6.83 -4.67
C PRO A 195 -29.40 -7.60 -3.87
N LEU A 196 -30.45 -8.11 -4.54
CA LEU A 196 -31.49 -8.93 -3.92
C LEU A 196 -30.96 -10.26 -3.41
N THR A 197 -29.91 -10.79 -4.02
CA THR A 197 -29.13 -11.93 -3.52
C THR A 197 -27.77 -11.42 -3.01
N ARG A 198 -27.46 -11.73 -1.77
CA ARG A 198 -26.22 -11.28 -1.13
C ARG A 198 -24.98 -11.74 -1.92
N GLN A 199 -24.10 -10.82 -2.26
CA GLN A 199 -22.85 -11.09 -2.96
C GLN A 199 -21.70 -11.02 -1.93
N VAL A 200 -21.44 -12.16 -1.26
CA VAL A 200 -20.55 -12.24 -0.10
C VAL A 200 -19.13 -12.59 -0.52
N MET A 201 -18.18 -11.80 -0.06
CA MET A 201 -16.76 -12.11 -0.09
C MET A 201 -16.44 -13.06 1.06
N ASP A 202 -16.13 -14.33 0.77
CA ASP A 202 -15.74 -15.30 1.80
C ASP A 202 -14.39 -14.92 2.39
N THR A 203 -13.41 -14.66 1.52
CA THR A 203 -12.10 -14.18 1.95
C THR A 203 -11.54 -13.14 0.97
N VAL A 204 -10.74 -12.21 1.52
CA VAL A 204 -9.87 -11.33 0.74
C VAL A 204 -8.46 -11.48 1.28
N ARG A 205 -7.50 -11.77 0.39
CA ARG A 205 -6.08 -11.93 0.75
C ARG A 205 -5.21 -11.24 -0.28
N VAL A 206 -4.04 -10.78 0.17
CA VAL A 206 -3.04 -10.19 -0.71
C VAL A 206 -1.74 -10.97 -0.54
N ASP A 207 -1.24 -11.51 -1.65
CA ASP A 207 0.11 -12.03 -1.75
C ASP A 207 1.06 -10.86 -2.06
N THR A 208 2.01 -10.62 -1.18
CA THR A 208 3.02 -9.58 -1.32
C THR A 208 4.35 -10.12 -1.87
N PHE A 209 4.44 -11.42 -2.17
CA PHE A 209 5.67 -12.07 -2.65
C PHE A 209 6.87 -11.78 -1.74
N GLU A 210 6.65 -11.85 -0.41
CA GLU A 210 7.64 -11.57 0.63
C GLU A 210 8.08 -10.08 0.72
N ALA A 211 7.52 -9.18 -0.10
CA ALA A 211 7.75 -7.76 0.06
C ALA A 211 7.07 -7.23 1.35
N GLU A 212 7.81 -6.41 2.09
CA GLU A 212 7.29 -5.74 3.28
C GLU A 212 6.62 -4.42 2.90
N TYR A 213 5.39 -4.23 3.38
CA TYR A 213 4.66 -2.98 3.24
C TYR A 213 4.55 -2.29 4.60
N PRO A 214 4.82 -0.98 4.69
CA PRO A 214 4.66 -0.25 5.95
C PRO A 214 3.19 -0.25 6.38
N ASP A 215 2.97 -0.05 7.68
CA ASP A 215 1.63 0.29 8.16
C ASP A 215 1.14 1.58 7.47
N PRO A 216 -0.15 1.66 7.07
CA PRO A 216 -0.68 2.84 6.42
C PRO A 216 -0.63 4.06 7.34
N GLU A 217 -0.33 5.21 6.77
CA GLU A 217 -0.54 6.50 7.44
C GLU A 217 -2.03 6.75 7.60
N THR A 218 -2.48 6.93 8.82
CA THR A 218 -3.90 7.09 9.16
C THR A 218 -4.17 8.42 9.83
N MET A 219 -5.42 8.87 9.75
CA MET A 219 -5.94 10.05 10.42
C MET A 219 -7.26 9.75 11.12
N GLU A 220 -7.68 10.61 12.03
CA GLU A 220 -8.96 10.47 12.71
C GLU A 220 -10.11 10.52 11.68
N ARG A 221 -11.04 9.59 11.80
CA ARG A 221 -12.24 9.56 10.98
C ARG A 221 -13.20 10.66 11.45
N LYS A 222 -13.52 11.58 10.54
CA LYS A 222 -14.44 12.71 10.80
C LYS A 222 -15.88 12.34 10.52
#